data_6be0f8c79847c3ef327b1b928286218b
#
_entry.id   6be0f8c79847c3ef327b1b928286218b
#
_cell.length_a   1.000
_cell.length_b   1.000
_cell.length_c   1.000
_cell.angle_alpha   90.00
_cell.angle_beta   90.00
_cell.angle_gamma   90.00
#
_symmetry.space_group_name_H-M   'P 1'
#
loop_
_entity.id
_entity.type
_entity.pdbx_description
1 polymer ?
#
loop_
_entity_poly.entity_id
_entity_poly.type
_entity_poly.pdbx_seq_one_letter_code
_entity_poly.pdbx_strand_id
1 'polypeptide(L)'
;MTQNATNFITATTFETLTGNKCLIDTFDRNFEFSVEHVALAKQADLVLLAPATANVIGKIANGIADDMLTTTVMACTCKVLVAPAMNHNMYHNSIVQENLEKLKRHGYEMIDPVCGMLANGDTGDGKLPSEETLVEYVLRELAFEKNMQGLKVLVTAGPTQEAIDPVRFISNHSTGKMGYAIAKNAMLRGAEVTLVTGRTALEPPMFVKTVPVTSAKDMYQAVMECAKEQDIICLLYTSPSPRDMRRS
;
A
#
# COMPACT_ATOMS: atom_id res chain seq x y z
N MET A 1 -10.56 19.52 -2.70
CA MET A 1 -11.37 18.57 -3.50
C MET A 1 -11.80 19.24 -4.81
N THR A 2 -12.23 18.46 -5.83
CA THR A 2 -12.75 19.04 -7.08
C THR A 2 -14.16 19.59 -6.89
N GLN A 3 -14.54 20.60 -7.70
CA GLN A 3 -15.90 21.14 -7.70
C GLN A 3 -16.97 20.05 -7.94
N ASN A 4 -16.69 19.09 -8.84
CA ASN A 4 -17.63 18.00 -9.11
C ASN A 4 -17.82 17.05 -7.92
N ALA A 5 -16.80 16.89 -7.08
CA ALA A 5 -16.90 16.04 -5.88
C ALA A 5 -17.90 16.58 -4.85
N THR A 6 -18.17 17.90 -4.84
CA THR A 6 -19.15 18.52 -3.93
C THR A 6 -20.58 18.04 -4.18
N ASN A 7 -20.87 17.46 -5.36
CA ASN A 7 -22.16 16.85 -5.66
C ASN A 7 -22.40 15.52 -4.93
N PHE A 8 -21.33 14.88 -4.44
CA PHE A 8 -21.40 13.59 -3.74
C PHE A 8 -21.22 13.74 -2.24
N ILE A 9 -20.33 14.64 -1.80
CA ILE A 9 -20.02 14.89 -0.41
C ILE A 9 -19.65 16.36 -0.21
N THR A 10 -20.12 16.96 0.88
CA THR A 10 -19.85 18.38 1.16
C THR A 10 -18.46 18.59 1.75
N ALA A 11 -17.86 19.76 1.53
CA ALA A 11 -16.61 20.17 2.14
C ALA A 11 -16.66 20.08 3.68
N THR A 12 -17.79 20.50 4.26
CA THR A 12 -18.03 20.49 5.71
C THR A 12 -17.81 19.11 6.33
N THR A 13 -18.12 18.01 5.61
CA THR A 13 -17.88 16.65 6.10
C THR A 13 -16.40 16.43 6.36
N PHE A 14 -15.54 16.77 5.40
CA PHE A 14 -14.10 16.63 5.56
C PHE A 14 -13.52 17.58 6.61
N GLU A 15 -14.00 18.83 6.63
CA GLU A 15 -13.58 19.83 7.62
C GLU A 15 -13.89 19.39 9.05
N THR A 16 -15.10 18.83 9.25
CA THR A 16 -15.52 18.32 10.56
C THR A 16 -14.70 17.12 11.02
N LEU A 17 -14.36 16.21 10.10
CA LEU A 17 -13.61 15.00 10.42
C LEU A 17 -12.11 15.25 10.60
N THR A 18 -11.53 16.16 9.84
CA THR A 18 -10.07 16.40 9.81
C THR A 18 -9.63 17.59 10.64
N GLY A 19 -10.55 18.51 10.95
CA GLY A 19 -10.21 19.82 11.55
C GLY A 19 -9.46 20.75 10.59
N ASN A 20 -9.34 20.40 9.31
CA ASN A 20 -8.66 21.19 8.30
C ASN A 20 -9.63 21.73 7.26
N LYS A 21 -9.38 22.93 6.73
CA LYS A 21 -10.19 23.52 5.68
C LYS A 21 -10.13 22.67 4.39
N CYS A 22 -11.29 22.43 3.79
CA CYS A 22 -11.41 21.71 2.54
C CYS A 22 -11.37 22.70 1.36
N LEU A 23 -10.27 22.75 0.63
CA LEU A 23 -10.04 23.66 -0.45
C LEU A 23 -10.69 23.17 -1.76
N ILE A 24 -11.47 24.02 -2.41
CA ILE A 24 -12.21 23.73 -3.64
C ILE A 24 -11.87 24.74 -4.74
N ASP A 25 -11.90 26.03 -4.40
CA ASP A 25 -11.68 27.13 -5.33
C ASP A 25 -10.23 27.63 -5.24
N THR A 26 -9.58 27.78 -6.38
CA THR A 26 -8.21 28.33 -6.49
C THR A 26 -8.17 29.83 -6.19
N PHE A 27 -9.30 30.54 -6.34
CA PHE A 27 -9.41 31.99 -6.21
C PHE A 27 -10.31 32.43 -5.07
N ASP A 28 -10.54 31.60 -4.06
CA ASP A 28 -11.27 31.98 -2.85
C ASP A 28 -10.57 33.17 -2.18
N ARG A 29 -11.28 34.30 -2.01
CA ARG A 29 -10.73 35.55 -1.49
C ARG A 29 -10.64 35.62 0.04
N ASN A 30 -11.09 34.60 0.75
CA ASN A 30 -11.10 34.55 2.22
C ASN A 30 -9.76 34.06 2.82
N PHE A 31 -8.65 34.25 2.10
CA PHE A 31 -7.33 33.75 2.48
C PHE A 31 -6.37 34.87 2.92
N GLU A 32 -5.58 34.55 3.90
CA GLU A 32 -4.36 35.27 4.22
C GLU A 32 -3.38 35.12 3.05
N PHE A 33 -2.66 36.17 2.69
CA PHE A 33 -1.79 36.41 1.53
C PHE A 33 -0.82 35.30 1.06
N SER A 34 -1.11 34.01 1.25
CA SER A 34 -0.32 32.91 0.74
C SER A 34 -1.02 32.24 -0.44
N VAL A 35 -0.27 31.89 -1.46
CA VAL A 35 -0.75 31.12 -2.61
C VAL A 35 -0.98 29.69 -2.13
N GLU A 36 -2.21 29.34 -1.75
CA GLU A 36 -2.56 28.14 -0.98
C GLU A 36 -2.13 26.83 -1.64
N HIS A 37 -2.33 26.67 -2.95
CA HIS A 37 -1.88 25.48 -3.64
C HIS A 37 -0.35 25.28 -3.53
N VAL A 38 0.42 26.39 -3.49
CA VAL A 38 1.88 26.34 -3.30
C VAL A 38 2.22 26.00 -1.83
N ALA A 39 1.47 26.56 -0.88
CA ALA A 39 1.67 26.29 0.53
C ALA A 39 1.39 24.81 0.84
N LEU A 40 0.26 24.29 0.35
CA LEU A 40 -0.07 22.86 0.48
C LEU A 40 0.97 21.96 -0.18
N ALA A 41 1.38 22.30 -1.39
CA ALA A 41 2.39 21.52 -2.12
C ALA A 41 3.73 21.44 -1.37
N LYS A 42 4.12 22.51 -0.66
CA LYS A 42 5.35 22.55 0.16
C LYS A 42 5.22 21.81 1.49
N GLN A 43 4.02 21.76 2.05
CA GLN A 43 3.76 21.10 3.35
C GLN A 43 3.50 19.60 3.20
N ALA A 44 3.10 19.16 2.01
CA ALA A 44 2.72 17.77 1.79
C ALA A 44 3.95 16.84 1.81
N ASP A 45 3.93 15.85 2.67
CA ASP A 45 4.88 14.73 2.67
C ASP A 45 4.45 13.65 1.67
N LEU A 46 3.15 13.56 1.38
CA LEU A 46 2.54 12.61 0.44
C LEU A 46 1.21 13.17 -0.06
N VAL A 47 0.88 12.89 -1.30
CA VAL A 47 -0.45 13.16 -1.86
C VAL A 47 -1.13 11.84 -2.21
N LEU A 48 -2.37 11.67 -1.77
CA LEU A 48 -3.24 10.56 -2.17
C LEU A 48 -4.44 11.12 -2.94
N LEU A 49 -4.59 10.72 -4.20
CA LEU A 49 -5.76 10.99 -5.03
C LEU A 49 -6.71 9.80 -4.96
N ALA A 50 -7.73 9.87 -4.10
CA ALA A 50 -8.68 8.78 -3.86
C ALA A 50 -10.11 9.31 -3.66
N PRO A 51 -11.03 9.00 -4.57
CA PRO A 51 -10.84 8.39 -5.88
C PRO A 51 -10.26 9.34 -6.93
N ALA A 52 -9.48 8.81 -7.88
CA ALA A 52 -9.05 9.53 -9.06
C ALA A 52 -9.91 9.13 -10.28
N THR A 53 -10.70 10.06 -10.80
CA THR A 53 -11.51 9.85 -11.99
C THR A 53 -10.68 9.95 -13.27
N ALA A 54 -11.19 9.41 -14.39
CA ALA A 54 -10.54 9.55 -15.70
C ALA A 54 -10.26 11.02 -16.06
N ASN A 55 -11.15 11.95 -15.65
CA ASN A 55 -10.95 13.39 -15.88
C ASN A 55 -9.71 13.91 -15.13
N VAL A 56 -9.58 13.61 -13.84
CA VAL A 56 -8.44 14.05 -13.01
C VAL A 56 -7.14 13.43 -13.55
N ILE A 57 -7.14 12.13 -13.84
CA ILE A 57 -6.00 11.42 -14.43
C ILE A 57 -5.59 12.05 -15.77
N GLY A 58 -6.54 12.31 -16.65
CA GLY A 58 -6.30 12.93 -17.95
C GLY A 58 -5.72 14.35 -17.83
N LYS A 59 -6.25 15.15 -16.91
CA LYS A 59 -5.74 16.50 -16.65
C LYS A 59 -4.28 16.46 -16.18
N ILE A 60 -3.98 15.71 -15.14
CA ILE A 60 -2.63 15.64 -14.55
C ILE A 60 -1.65 15.07 -15.57
N ALA A 61 -2.01 14.00 -16.29
CA ALA A 61 -1.17 13.37 -17.31
C ALA A 61 -0.80 14.33 -18.45
N ASN A 62 -1.64 15.33 -18.73
CA ASN A 62 -1.41 16.32 -19.80
C ASN A 62 -1.04 17.73 -19.29
N GLY A 63 -0.73 17.86 -17.99
CA GLY A 63 -0.26 19.12 -17.40
C GLY A 63 -1.35 20.20 -17.30
N ILE A 64 -2.63 19.81 -17.27
CA ILE A 64 -3.76 20.72 -17.12
C ILE A 64 -3.98 20.99 -15.63
N ALA A 65 -3.85 22.26 -15.23
CA ALA A 65 -3.97 22.74 -13.86
C ALA A 65 -5.03 23.86 -13.79
N ASP A 66 -6.29 23.49 -14.03
CA ASP A 66 -7.42 24.41 -14.16
C ASP A 66 -8.34 24.44 -12.93
N ASP A 67 -8.03 23.66 -11.90
CA ASP A 67 -8.72 23.61 -10.62
C ASP A 67 -7.74 23.49 -9.44
N MET A 68 -8.23 23.70 -8.20
CA MET A 68 -7.42 23.69 -7.00
C MET A 68 -6.67 22.38 -6.80
N LEU A 69 -7.29 21.22 -7.09
CA LEU A 69 -6.65 19.93 -6.93
C LEU A 69 -5.50 19.74 -7.92
N THR A 70 -5.77 19.94 -9.21
CA THR A 70 -4.77 19.73 -10.28
C THR A 70 -3.62 20.72 -10.17
N THR A 71 -3.90 21.99 -9.80
CA THR A 71 -2.87 23.00 -9.55
C THR A 71 -1.97 22.60 -8.37
N THR A 72 -2.56 22.12 -7.25
CA THR A 72 -1.79 21.67 -6.10
C THR A 72 -0.91 20.48 -6.45
N VAL A 73 -1.47 19.46 -7.11
CA VAL A 73 -0.71 18.25 -7.50
C VAL A 73 0.46 18.59 -8.43
N MET A 74 0.24 19.49 -9.39
CA MET A 74 1.31 19.92 -10.31
C MET A 74 2.43 20.71 -9.61
N ALA A 75 2.14 21.33 -8.46
CA ALA A 75 3.12 22.06 -7.65
C ALA A 75 3.85 21.16 -6.64
N CYS A 76 3.35 19.95 -6.36
CA CYS A 76 3.93 19.03 -5.38
C CYS A 76 5.26 18.45 -5.86
N THR A 77 6.21 18.33 -4.93
CA THR A 77 7.49 17.63 -5.13
C THR A 77 7.56 16.31 -4.36
N CYS A 78 6.59 16.06 -3.49
CA CYS A 78 6.47 14.80 -2.77
C CYS A 78 5.87 13.69 -3.65
N LYS A 79 5.89 12.47 -3.14
CA LYS A 79 5.29 11.32 -3.83
C LYS A 79 3.77 11.47 -3.95
N VAL A 80 3.23 11.07 -5.10
CA VAL A 80 1.79 11.10 -5.36
C VAL A 80 1.29 9.68 -5.63
N LEU A 81 0.34 9.25 -4.83
CA LEU A 81 -0.41 8.00 -4.99
C LEU A 81 -1.72 8.30 -5.70
N VAL A 82 -2.07 7.51 -6.69
CA VAL A 82 -3.28 7.68 -7.48
C VAL A 82 -4.11 6.40 -7.40
N ALA A 83 -5.32 6.48 -6.85
CA ALA A 83 -6.27 5.38 -6.77
C ALA A 83 -7.41 5.61 -7.78
N PRO A 84 -7.31 5.03 -8.99
CA PRO A 84 -8.33 5.17 -10.01
C PRO A 84 -9.65 4.55 -9.55
N ALA A 85 -10.77 5.24 -9.80
CA ALA A 85 -12.10 4.66 -9.65
C ALA A 85 -13.04 5.23 -10.71
N MET A 86 -13.58 4.33 -11.53
CA MET A 86 -14.45 4.68 -12.64
C MET A 86 -15.18 3.44 -13.18
N ASN A 87 -16.11 3.65 -14.11
CA ASN A 87 -16.73 2.54 -14.83
C ASN A 87 -15.68 1.63 -15.50
N HIS A 88 -15.94 0.32 -15.56
CA HIS A 88 -15.05 -0.67 -16.13
C HIS A 88 -14.60 -0.34 -17.57
N ASN A 89 -15.51 0.04 -18.45
CA ASN A 89 -15.17 0.39 -19.83
C ASN A 89 -14.32 1.67 -19.92
N MET A 90 -14.52 2.62 -18.99
CA MET A 90 -13.65 3.80 -18.90
C MET A 90 -12.26 3.43 -18.42
N TYR A 91 -12.15 2.55 -17.43
CA TYR A 91 -10.85 2.10 -16.95
C TYR A 91 -10.04 1.40 -18.04
N HIS A 92 -10.66 0.51 -18.82
CA HIS A 92 -10.01 -0.21 -19.92
C HIS A 92 -9.92 0.57 -21.24
N ASN A 93 -10.39 1.82 -21.26
CA ASN A 93 -10.22 2.68 -22.44
C ASN A 93 -8.73 2.94 -22.68
N SER A 94 -8.27 2.79 -23.92
CA SER A 94 -6.85 2.92 -24.29
C SER A 94 -6.26 4.28 -23.90
N ILE A 95 -7.02 5.37 -24.07
CA ILE A 95 -6.58 6.72 -23.70
C ILE A 95 -6.37 6.83 -22.20
N VAL A 96 -7.26 6.22 -21.38
CA VAL A 96 -7.11 6.23 -19.92
C VAL A 96 -5.90 5.39 -19.51
N GLN A 97 -5.69 4.22 -20.11
CA GLN A 97 -4.53 3.37 -19.84
C GLN A 97 -3.21 4.07 -20.25
N GLU A 98 -3.18 4.74 -21.39
CA GLU A 98 -2.01 5.56 -21.80
C GLU A 98 -1.71 6.68 -20.80
N ASN A 99 -2.73 7.36 -20.29
CA ASN A 99 -2.56 8.40 -19.27
C ASN A 99 -2.02 7.82 -17.95
N LEU A 100 -2.52 6.65 -17.51
CA LEU A 100 -2.02 5.96 -16.32
C LEU A 100 -0.54 5.57 -16.48
N GLU A 101 -0.18 4.98 -17.62
CA GLU A 101 1.20 4.62 -17.92
C GLU A 101 2.11 5.86 -18.05
N LYS A 102 1.58 6.96 -18.58
CA LYS A 102 2.29 8.24 -18.62
C LYS A 102 2.58 8.75 -17.20
N LEU A 103 1.59 8.73 -16.30
CA LEU A 103 1.79 9.12 -14.92
C LEU A 103 2.81 8.22 -14.19
N LYS A 104 2.77 6.89 -14.38
CA LYS A 104 3.77 5.97 -13.85
C LYS A 104 5.19 6.34 -14.27
N ARG A 105 5.39 6.65 -15.55
CA ARG A 105 6.69 7.10 -16.08
C ARG A 105 7.19 8.41 -15.46
N HIS A 106 6.28 9.26 -14.99
CA HIS A 106 6.59 10.49 -14.28
C HIS A 106 6.69 10.34 -12.77
N GLY A 107 6.72 9.10 -12.24
CA GLY A 107 6.95 8.80 -10.83
C GLY A 107 5.69 8.78 -9.96
N TYR A 108 4.50 8.89 -10.54
CA TYR A 108 3.26 8.66 -9.83
C TYR A 108 3.06 7.18 -9.58
N GLU A 109 2.63 6.80 -8.40
CA GLU A 109 2.32 5.41 -8.09
C GLU A 109 0.82 5.14 -8.19
N MET A 110 0.47 4.10 -8.94
CA MET A 110 -0.92 3.68 -9.11
C MET A 110 -1.30 2.65 -8.06
N ILE A 111 -2.42 2.88 -7.40
CA ILE A 111 -3.10 1.89 -6.56
C ILE A 111 -4.17 1.25 -7.42
N ASP A 112 -3.93 0.02 -7.85
CA ASP A 112 -4.83 -0.64 -8.81
C ASP A 112 -6.24 -0.79 -8.23
N PRO A 113 -7.29 -0.51 -9.03
CA PRO A 113 -8.66 -0.71 -8.61
C PRO A 113 -8.95 -2.20 -8.40
N VAL A 114 -9.92 -2.50 -7.55
CA VAL A 114 -10.36 -3.87 -7.31
C VAL A 114 -11.55 -4.23 -8.20
N CYS A 115 -11.66 -5.53 -8.49
CA CYS A 115 -12.84 -6.06 -9.14
C CYS A 115 -14.00 -6.19 -8.14
N GLY A 116 -15.17 -5.75 -8.53
CA GLY A 116 -16.36 -5.82 -7.68
C GLY A 116 -17.58 -5.16 -8.30
N MET A 117 -18.67 -5.11 -7.52
CA MET A 117 -19.88 -4.42 -7.93
C MET A 117 -19.63 -2.92 -8.00
N LEU A 118 -19.88 -2.32 -9.14
CA LEU A 118 -19.78 -0.90 -9.41
C LEU A 118 -21.10 -0.17 -9.10
N ALA A 119 -21.06 1.16 -9.02
CA ALA A 119 -22.25 1.97 -8.69
C ALA A 119 -23.42 1.82 -9.68
N ASN A 120 -23.15 1.40 -10.91
CA ASN A 120 -24.18 1.13 -11.95
C ASN A 120 -24.75 -0.30 -11.88
N GLY A 121 -24.32 -1.13 -10.90
CA GLY A 121 -24.77 -2.51 -10.73
C GLY A 121 -23.98 -3.55 -11.54
N ASP A 122 -23.06 -3.14 -12.42
CA ASP A 122 -22.18 -4.04 -13.14
C ASP A 122 -21.06 -4.57 -12.23
N THR A 123 -20.52 -5.74 -12.56
CA THR A 123 -19.32 -6.28 -11.94
C THR A 123 -18.12 -6.09 -12.86
N GLY A 124 -17.04 -5.52 -12.36
CA GLY A 124 -15.83 -5.31 -13.17
C GLY A 124 -14.74 -4.59 -12.38
N ASP A 125 -13.62 -4.38 -13.05
CA ASP A 125 -12.52 -3.58 -12.53
C ASP A 125 -12.90 -2.09 -12.57
N GLY A 126 -12.47 -1.34 -11.59
CA GLY A 126 -12.73 0.10 -11.53
C GLY A 126 -13.30 0.56 -10.20
N LYS A 127 -13.48 -0.35 -9.23
CA LYS A 127 -13.89 -0.02 -7.88
C LYS A 127 -12.69 0.45 -7.06
N LEU A 128 -12.89 1.53 -6.27
CA LEU A 128 -11.88 1.98 -5.31
C LEU A 128 -11.53 0.85 -4.33
N PRO A 129 -10.26 0.57 -4.05
CA PRO A 129 -9.85 -0.33 -2.98
C PRO A 129 -10.42 0.07 -1.62
N SER A 130 -10.40 -0.85 -0.65
CA SER A 130 -10.84 -0.55 0.71
C SER A 130 -9.99 0.54 1.36
N GLU A 131 -10.55 1.20 2.36
CA GLU A 131 -9.86 2.22 3.14
C GLU A 131 -8.59 1.66 3.79
N GLU A 132 -8.65 0.42 4.28
CA GLU A 132 -7.48 -0.25 4.87
C GLU A 132 -6.37 -0.42 3.84
N THR A 133 -6.71 -0.79 2.60
CA THR A 133 -5.72 -0.90 1.51
C THR A 133 -5.07 0.46 1.24
N LEU A 134 -5.86 1.53 1.12
CA LEU A 134 -5.34 2.88 0.89
C LEU A 134 -4.43 3.33 2.03
N VAL A 135 -4.81 3.04 3.28
CA VAL A 135 -3.99 3.34 4.47
C VAL A 135 -2.67 2.57 4.46
N GLU A 136 -2.64 1.29 4.06
CA GLU A 136 -1.39 0.52 3.95
C GLU A 136 -0.42 1.13 2.92
N TYR A 137 -0.92 1.65 1.79
CA TYR A 137 -0.08 2.40 0.83
C TYR A 137 0.50 3.68 1.45
N VAL A 138 -0.30 4.45 2.19
CA VAL A 138 0.16 5.66 2.89
C VAL A 138 1.19 5.30 3.97
N LEU A 139 0.91 4.29 4.79
CA LEU A 139 1.82 3.85 5.84
C LEU A 139 3.14 3.33 5.28
N ARG A 140 3.10 2.62 4.14
CA ARG A 140 4.31 2.18 3.46
C ARG A 140 5.23 3.35 3.13
N GLU A 141 4.69 4.52 2.81
CA GLU A 141 5.51 5.70 2.50
C GLU A 141 5.94 6.48 3.76
N LEU A 142 5.05 6.65 4.73
CA LEU A 142 5.22 7.63 5.81
C LEU A 142 5.56 7.03 7.18
N ALA A 143 5.27 5.74 7.44
CA ALA A 143 5.34 5.22 8.81
C ALA A 143 6.73 5.24 9.43
N PHE A 144 7.77 5.03 8.63
CA PHE A 144 9.16 4.96 9.11
C PHE A 144 10.13 5.56 8.09
N GLU A 145 11.28 6.01 8.60
CA GLU A 145 12.44 6.33 7.77
C GLU A 145 12.87 5.10 6.95
N LYS A 146 13.21 5.30 5.67
CA LYS A 146 13.56 4.24 4.72
C LYS A 146 15.01 3.76 4.87
N ASN A 147 15.40 3.47 6.11
CA ASN A 147 16.76 3.08 6.47
C ASN A 147 17.13 1.62 6.07
N MET A 148 16.19 0.86 5.51
CA MET A 148 16.42 -0.46 4.94
C MET A 148 16.22 -0.49 3.41
N GLN A 149 16.16 0.67 2.77
CA GLN A 149 15.99 0.75 1.32
C GLN A 149 17.13 0.04 0.57
N GLY A 150 16.76 -0.79 -0.40
CA GLY A 150 17.71 -1.59 -1.20
C GLY A 150 18.17 -2.88 -0.53
N LEU A 151 17.80 -3.14 0.72
CA LEU A 151 18.08 -4.41 1.40
C LEU A 151 17.00 -5.44 1.09
N LYS A 152 17.42 -6.67 0.86
CA LYS A 152 16.56 -7.85 0.71
C LYS A 152 16.56 -8.64 2.01
N VAL A 153 15.37 -8.86 2.57
CA VAL A 153 15.19 -9.50 3.88
C VAL A 153 14.32 -10.74 3.75
N LEU A 154 14.83 -11.88 4.17
CA LEU A 154 14.06 -13.11 4.30
C LEU A 154 13.66 -13.30 5.75
N VAL A 155 12.38 -13.59 5.99
CA VAL A 155 11.84 -13.88 7.32
C VAL A 155 11.12 -15.22 7.29
N THR A 156 11.38 -16.10 8.26
CA THR A 156 10.58 -17.31 8.45
C THR A 156 9.48 -17.05 9.50
N ALA A 157 8.30 -17.65 9.32
CA ALA A 157 7.20 -17.49 10.28
C ALA A 157 6.27 -18.71 10.32
N GLY A 158 5.48 -18.80 11.37
CA GLY A 158 4.45 -19.81 11.53
C GLY A 158 4.98 -21.20 11.88
N PRO A 159 4.07 -22.13 12.20
CA PRO A 159 4.39 -23.49 12.50
C PRO A 159 4.58 -24.33 11.23
N THR A 160 5.46 -25.30 11.26
CA THR A 160 5.47 -26.39 10.29
C THR A 160 4.55 -27.52 10.75
N GLN A 161 4.10 -28.34 9.81
CA GLN A 161 3.26 -29.50 10.04
C GLN A 161 3.93 -30.74 9.45
N GLU A 162 4.19 -31.72 10.32
CA GLU A 162 4.82 -32.99 9.91
C GLU A 162 3.74 -34.09 9.89
N ALA A 163 3.39 -34.55 8.70
CA ALA A 163 2.36 -35.56 8.53
C ALA A 163 2.78 -36.91 9.17
N ILE A 164 1.89 -37.46 10.02
CA ILE A 164 1.97 -38.84 10.53
C ILE A 164 1.27 -39.75 9.53
N ASP A 165 0.11 -39.37 9.06
CA ASP A 165 -0.71 -40.04 8.07
C ASP A 165 -1.51 -39.00 7.25
N PRO A 166 -2.36 -39.36 6.32
CA PRO A 166 -3.12 -38.40 5.51
C PRO A 166 -4.07 -37.48 6.33
N VAL A 167 -4.35 -37.78 7.58
CA VAL A 167 -5.30 -37.06 8.44
C VAL A 167 -4.60 -36.35 9.60
N ARG A 168 -3.56 -36.95 10.18
CA ARG A 168 -2.92 -36.46 11.41
C ARG A 168 -1.53 -35.89 11.13
N PHE A 169 -1.18 -34.83 11.85
CA PHE A 169 0.14 -34.21 11.78
C PHE A 169 0.60 -33.74 13.15
N ILE A 170 1.90 -33.61 13.33
CA ILE A 170 2.54 -32.94 14.46
C ILE A 170 2.86 -31.50 14.06
N SER A 171 2.60 -30.57 14.98
CA SER A 171 2.89 -29.16 14.81
C SER A 171 3.27 -28.53 16.14
N ASN A 172 3.65 -27.25 16.12
CA ASN A 172 3.94 -26.47 17.32
C ASN A 172 2.91 -25.34 17.52
N HIS A 173 2.98 -24.66 18.66
CA HIS A 173 2.05 -23.60 19.04
C HIS A 173 2.38 -22.23 18.43
N SER A 174 3.31 -22.12 17.47
CA SER A 174 3.64 -20.85 16.86
C SER A 174 2.44 -20.24 16.14
N THR A 175 2.14 -18.99 16.41
CA THR A 175 1.07 -18.25 15.73
C THR A 175 1.57 -17.47 14.51
N GLY A 176 2.88 -17.39 14.31
CA GLY A 176 3.50 -16.59 13.25
C GLY A 176 3.55 -15.08 13.50
N LYS A 177 2.89 -14.56 14.54
CA LYS A 177 2.74 -13.12 14.80
C LYS A 177 4.07 -12.36 14.78
N MET A 178 5.11 -12.90 15.39
CA MET A 178 6.43 -12.21 15.43
C MET A 178 7.03 -12.07 14.04
N GLY A 179 7.07 -13.15 13.24
CA GLY A 179 7.62 -13.13 11.89
C GLY A 179 6.85 -12.19 10.97
N TYR A 180 5.53 -12.21 11.05
CA TYR A 180 4.67 -11.29 10.29
C TYR A 180 4.93 -9.83 10.68
N ALA A 181 5.09 -9.54 11.98
CA ALA A 181 5.39 -8.20 12.47
C ALA A 181 6.79 -7.72 12.03
N ILE A 182 7.80 -8.60 12.04
CA ILE A 182 9.16 -8.30 11.56
C ILE A 182 9.12 -8.04 10.06
N ALA A 183 8.45 -8.89 9.28
CA ALA A 183 8.31 -8.74 7.84
C ALA A 183 7.62 -7.41 7.49
N LYS A 184 6.50 -7.09 8.15
CA LYS A 184 5.81 -5.81 7.97
C LYS A 184 6.69 -4.61 8.35
N ASN A 185 7.41 -4.68 9.46
CA ASN A 185 8.27 -3.57 9.90
C ASN A 185 9.45 -3.34 8.94
N ALA A 186 10.10 -4.42 8.46
CA ALA A 186 11.18 -4.31 7.49
C ALA A 186 10.68 -3.71 6.16
N MET A 187 9.52 -4.13 5.68
CA MET A 187 8.88 -3.58 4.48
C MET A 187 8.56 -2.09 4.65
N LEU A 188 7.99 -1.68 5.78
CA LEU A 188 7.71 -0.27 6.08
C LEU A 188 8.97 0.60 6.15
N ARG A 189 10.13 0.01 6.46
CA ARG A 189 11.45 0.65 6.42
C ARG A 189 12.12 0.64 5.05
N GLY A 190 11.42 0.14 4.02
CA GLY A 190 11.86 0.16 2.63
C GLY A 190 12.59 -1.08 2.15
N ALA A 191 12.66 -2.15 2.95
CA ALA A 191 13.25 -3.42 2.52
C ALA A 191 12.35 -4.17 1.52
N GLU A 192 12.98 -4.90 0.61
CA GLU A 192 12.32 -5.95 -0.18
C GLU A 192 12.23 -7.22 0.67
N VAL A 193 11.01 -7.61 1.06
CA VAL A 193 10.82 -8.67 2.05
C VAL A 193 10.25 -9.93 1.41
N THR A 194 10.88 -11.07 1.72
CA THR A 194 10.37 -12.42 1.44
C THR A 194 9.99 -13.09 2.75
N LEU A 195 8.73 -13.44 2.92
CA LEU A 195 8.19 -14.15 4.08
C LEU A 195 7.95 -15.62 3.73
N VAL A 196 8.76 -16.53 4.27
CA VAL A 196 8.54 -17.98 4.17
C VAL A 196 7.72 -18.41 5.39
N THR A 197 6.49 -18.83 5.18
CA THR A 197 5.56 -19.05 6.29
C THR A 197 4.88 -20.41 6.24
N GLY A 198 4.86 -21.07 7.39
CA GLY A 198 3.94 -22.17 7.66
C GLY A 198 2.50 -21.68 7.73
N ARG A 199 1.56 -22.60 7.86
CA ARG A 199 0.13 -22.30 7.87
C ARG A 199 -0.27 -21.55 9.15
N THR A 200 -0.76 -20.31 8.99
CA THR A 200 -1.25 -19.46 10.07
C THR A 200 -2.67 -18.97 9.78
N ALA A 201 -3.34 -18.41 10.77
CA ALA A 201 -4.60 -17.67 10.60
C ALA A 201 -4.39 -16.19 10.26
N LEU A 202 -3.13 -15.75 10.12
CA LEU A 202 -2.80 -14.37 9.81
C LEU A 202 -2.83 -14.15 8.29
N GLU A 203 -3.31 -13.00 7.88
CA GLU A 203 -3.18 -12.55 6.50
C GLU A 203 -1.76 -12.03 6.25
N PRO A 204 -1.14 -12.40 5.12
CA PRO A 204 0.17 -11.90 4.75
C PRO A 204 0.17 -10.37 4.67
N PRO A 205 1.22 -9.70 5.16
CA PRO A 205 1.33 -8.24 5.02
C PRO A 205 1.37 -7.84 3.55
N MET A 206 0.69 -6.77 3.21
CA MET A 206 0.78 -6.18 1.86
C MET A 206 2.22 -5.83 1.52
N PHE A 207 2.56 -5.86 0.24
CA PHE A 207 3.90 -5.57 -0.30
C PHE A 207 5.01 -6.52 0.13
N VAL A 208 4.69 -7.64 0.78
CA VAL A 208 5.62 -8.69 1.17
C VAL A 208 5.43 -9.90 0.28
N LYS A 209 6.51 -10.37 -0.35
CA LYS A 209 6.49 -11.62 -1.12
C LYS A 209 6.34 -12.80 -0.17
N THR A 210 5.22 -13.51 -0.25
CA THR A 210 4.93 -14.63 0.65
C THR A 210 5.13 -15.97 -0.05
N VAL A 211 5.88 -16.86 0.60
CA VAL A 211 6.13 -18.23 0.16
C VAL A 211 5.52 -19.18 1.19
N PRO A 212 4.34 -19.77 0.90
CA PRO A 212 3.70 -20.71 1.81
C PRO A 212 4.41 -22.06 1.80
N VAL A 213 4.59 -22.65 2.98
CA VAL A 213 5.21 -23.97 3.17
C VAL A 213 4.39 -24.79 4.17
N THR A 214 4.56 -26.11 4.14
CA THR A 214 3.83 -27.00 5.05
C THR A 214 4.78 -27.67 6.05
N SER A 215 5.79 -28.37 5.57
CA SER A 215 6.73 -29.10 6.41
C SER A 215 8.01 -28.32 6.69
N ALA A 216 8.80 -28.76 7.68
CA ALA A 216 10.12 -28.21 7.94
C ALA A 216 11.06 -28.41 6.74
N LYS A 217 10.89 -29.50 6.00
CA LYS A 217 11.63 -29.78 4.78
C LYS A 217 11.30 -28.76 3.68
N ASP A 218 10.01 -28.44 3.50
CA ASP A 218 9.59 -27.41 2.53
C ASP A 218 10.14 -26.04 2.92
N MET A 219 10.09 -25.72 4.22
CA MET A 219 10.63 -24.45 4.74
C MET A 219 12.15 -24.37 4.49
N TYR A 220 12.88 -25.45 4.76
CA TYR A 220 14.32 -25.52 4.47
C TYR A 220 14.62 -25.29 2.98
N GLN A 221 13.90 -25.97 2.10
CA GLN A 221 14.09 -25.82 0.66
C GLN A 221 13.80 -24.39 0.20
N ALA A 222 12.67 -23.82 0.59
CA ALA A 222 12.28 -22.44 0.25
C ALA A 222 13.30 -21.42 0.77
N VAL A 223 13.79 -21.59 2.00
CA VAL A 223 14.81 -20.71 2.58
C VAL A 223 16.13 -20.84 1.79
N MET A 224 16.59 -22.05 1.48
CA MET A 224 17.84 -22.26 0.74
C MET A 224 17.79 -21.71 -0.70
N GLU A 225 16.63 -21.78 -1.34
CA GLU A 225 16.42 -21.18 -2.67
C GLU A 225 16.45 -19.65 -2.62
N CYS A 226 15.76 -19.07 -1.66
CA CYS A 226 15.66 -17.62 -1.52
C CYS A 226 16.93 -16.99 -0.94
N ALA A 227 17.64 -17.67 -0.04
CA ALA A 227 18.74 -17.12 0.75
C ALA A 227 19.91 -16.56 -0.07
N LYS A 228 20.11 -17.09 -1.27
CA LYS A 228 21.24 -16.69 -2.15
C LYS A 228 21.18 -15.22 -2.57
N GLU A 229 20.01 -14.64 -2.56
CA GLU A 229 19.75 -13.27 -3.00
C GLU A 229 19.39 -12.32 -1.84
N GLN A 230 19.51 -12.79 -0.59
CA GLN A 230 19.12 -12.00 0.58
C GLN A 230 20.32 -11.41 1.30
N ASP A 231 20.19 -10.16 1.75
CA ASP A 231 21.18 -9.48 2.58
C ASP A 231 21.02 -9.83 4.05
N ILE A 232 19.78 -10.06 4.49
CA ILE A 232 19.45 -10.41 5.88
C ILE A 232 18.52 -11.61 5.90
N ILE A 233 18.84 -12.59 6.75
CA ILE A 233 18.02 -13.78 6.97
C ILE A 233 17.61 -13.80 8.44
N CYS A 234 16.31 -13.70 8.70
CA CYS A 234 15.71 -13.77 10.04
C CYS A 234 14.99 -15.10 10.21
N LEU A 235 15.64 -16.04 10.89
CA LEU A 235 15.05 -17.34 11.20
C LEU A 235 14.38 -17.29 12.57
N LEU A 236 13.08 -17.47 12.60
CA LEU A 236 12.29 -17.54 13.84
C LEU A 236 11.93 -19.00 14.13
N TYR A 237 12.33 -19.46 15.29
CA TYR A 237 12.07 -20.83 15.76
C TYR A 237 11.68 -20.79 17.25
N THR A 238 10.93 -21.81 17.67
CA THR A 238 10.40 -21.92 19.04
C THR A 238 11.32 -22.69 19.99
N SER A 239 12.44 -23.21 19.52
CA SER A 239 13.41 -23.87 20.38
C SER A 239 14.10 -22.84 21.29
N PRO A 240 14.22 -23.10 22.59
CA PRO A 240 14.92 -22.21 23.49
C PRO A 240 16.39 -22.09 23.02
N SER A 241 16.87 -20.86 22.96
CA SER A 241 18.27 -20.63 22.66
C SER A 241 19.15 -21.19 23.79
N PRO A 242 20.44 -21.46 23.56
CA PRO A 242 21.34 -21.87 24.64
C PRO A 242 21.43 -20.88 25.80
N ARG A 243 20.99 -19.61 25.58
CA ARG A 243 20.85 -18.60 26.63
C ARG A 243 19.62 -18.82 27.50
N ASP A 244 18.52 -19.31 26.90
CA ASP A 244 17.26 -19.54 27.60
C ASP A 244 17.36 -20.79 28.48
N MET A 245 18.11 -21.80 28.04
CA MET A 245 18.38 -23.02 28.82
C MET A 245 19.24 -22.79 30.07
N ARG A 246 19.96 -21.69 30.17
CA ARG A 246 20.77 -21.35 31.37
C ARG A 246 20.02 -20.63 32.48
N ARG A 247 18.73 -20.35 32.30
CA ARG A 247 17.87 -19.64 33.27
C ARG A 247 16.78 -20.50 33.88
N SER A 248 16.75 -21.77 33.56
CA SER A 248 15.84 -22.75 34.20
C SER A 248 16.56 -23.62 35.22
#